data_012d659243a6a150f01599a8f2a72575
#
_entry.id   012d659243a6a150f01599a8f2a72575
#
_cell.length_a   1.000
_cell.length_b   1.000
_cell.length_c   1.000
_cell.angle_alpha   90.00
_cell.angle_beta   90.00
_cell.angle_gamma   90.00
#
_symmetry.space_group_name_H-M   'P 1'
#
loop_
_entity.id
_entity.type
_entity.pdbx_description
1 polymer ?
#
loop_
_entity_poly.entity_id
_entity_poly.type
_entity_poly.pdbx_seq_one_letter_code
_entity_poly.pdbx_strand_id
1 'polypeptide(L)'
;MDNVLVITTKPDLHIDMLEKHLPRVTFTVLDPKEFPNIPLSFLTDQNESSVFIKGVNMTEIKVVWYRKPYFLQEEEIPVAKELRKPIHENYAAFIKWAYALFPNALWISDPWKILKGNSKIYQMQLAQVLGFRLPATLLTSERKRAESFISSLDEVVVKPLIPPAILEDETFKTMYTTVLKKEDLNLDGLNLSPMIFQEKIDGIDIRVTVVDK
;
A
#
# COMPACT_ATOMS: atom_id res chain seq x y z
N MET A 1 16.89 -11.70 -23.85
CA MET A 1 17.10 -10.93 -22.60
C MET A 1 15.82 -11.05 -21.80
N ASP A 2 15.95 -11.36 -20.53
CA ASP A 2 14.77 -11.40 -19.67
C ASP A 2 14.36 -9.97 -19.33
N ASN A 3 13.09 -9.64 -19.58
CA ASN A 3 12.56 -8.31 -19.31
C ASN A 3 11.68 -8.39 -18.05
N VAL A 4 11.92 -7.49 -17.10
CA VAL A 4 11.14 -7.34 -15.85
C VAL A 4 10.47 -6.00 -15.89
N LEU A 5 9.14 -5.99 -15.79
CA LEU A 5 8.40 -4.77 -15.57
C LEU A 5 8.42 -4.41 -14.06
N VAL A 6 8.89 -3.23 -13.74
CA VAL A 6 8.94 -2.75 -12.36
C VAL A 6 7.95 -1.60 -12.19
N ILE A 7 6.97 -1.78 -11.31
CA ILE A 7 6.01 -0.73 -10.96
C ILE A 7 6.48 -0.10 -9.64
N THR A 8 7.08 1.06 -9.75
CA THR A 8 7.67 1.80 -8.61
C THR A 8 7.78 3.28 -8.93
N THR A 9 8.02 4.09 -7.89
CA THR A 9 8.31 5.52 -8.05
C THR A 9 9.80 5.76 -7.96
N LYS A 10 10.33 6.54 -8.89
CA LYS A 10 11.74 6.94 -8.95
C LYS A 10 12.05 8.12 -8.01
N PRO A 11 13.31 8.22 -7.48
CA PRO A 11 14.40 7.23 -7.63
C PRO A 11 14.19 5.99 -6.76
N ASP A 12 14.57 4.81 -7.26
CA ASP A 12 14.58 3.57 -6.49
C ASP A 12 15.97 2.89 -6.55
N LEU A 13 16.77 3.08 -5.52
CA LEU A 13 18.14 2.56 -5.40
C LEU A 13 18.24 1.04 -5.53
N HIS A 14 17.18 0.29 -5.28
CA HIS A 14 17.20 -1.16 -5.43
C HIS A 14 17.24 -1.56 -6.91
N ILE A 15 16.59 -0.79 -7.79
CA ILE A 15 16.67 -1.03 -9.24
C ILE A 15 18.08 -0.76 -9.70
N ASP A 16 18.66 0.39 -9.32
CA ASP A 16 20.05 0.76 -9.67
C ASP A 16 21.06 -0.32 -9.24
N MET A 17 20.82 -0.92 -8.06
CA MET A 17 21.64 -2.04 -7.60
C MET A 17 21.45 -3.31 -8.42
N LEU A 18 20.19 -3.66 -8.73
CA LEU A 18 19.89 -4.86 -9.50
C LEU A 18 20.42 -4.77 -10.93
N GLU A 19 20.31 -3.62 -11.59
CA GLU A 19 20.89 -3.40 -12.92
C GLU A 19 22.40 -3.67 -12.95
N LYS A 20 23.11 -3.27 -11.89
CA LYS A 20 24.56 -3.55 -11.77
C LYS A 20 24.88 -5.05 -11.57
N HIS A 21 24.01 -5.77 -10.83
CA HIS A 21 24.26 -7.17 -10.49
C HIS A 21 23.67 -8.15 -11.51
N LEU A 22 22.68 -7.72 -12.29
CA LEU A 22 21.96 -8.52 -13.26
C LEU A 22 22.04 -7.91 -14.67
N PRO A 23 23.23 -7.78 -15.30
CA PRO A 23 23.41 -7.06 -16.55
C PRO A 23 22.71 -7.72 -17.77
N ARG A 24 22.21 -8.94 -17.62
CA ARG A 24 21.44 -9.66 -18.65
C ARG A 24 19.93 -9.44 -18.54
N VAL A 25 19.47 -8.77 -17.49
CA VAL A 25 18.07 -8.46 -17.24
C VAL A 25 17.81 -7.01 -17.60
N THR A 26 16.76 -6.76 -18.35
CA THR A 26 16.30 -5.40 -18.65
C THR A 26 15.18 -5.07 -17.68
N PHE A 27 15.31 -3.98 -16.92
CA PHE A 27 14.27 -3.45 -16.05
C PHE A 27 13.54 -2.32 -16.74
N THR A 28 12.27 -2.55 -17.08
CA THR A 28 11.39 -1.50 -17.62
C THR A 28 10.59 -0.90 -16.46
N VAL A 29 10.83 0.37 -16.16
CA VAL A 29 10.18 1.04 -15.04
C VAL A 29 8.92 1.75 -15.49
N LEU A 30 7.81 1.39 -14.86
CA LEU A 30 6.55 2.10 -14.89
C LEU A 30 6.40 2.88 -13.58
N ASP A 31 6.64 4.20 -13.65
CA ASP A 31 6.45 5.10 -12.51
C ASP A 31 5.06 5.74 -12.59
N PRO A 32 4.15 5.39 -11.68
CA PRO A 32 2.80 5.97 -11.71
C PRO A 32 2.77 7.49 -11.50
N LYS A 33 3.83 8.05 -10.91
CA LYS A 33 3.95 9.51 -10.73
C LYS A 33 4.18 10.26 -12.05
N GLU A 34 4.73 9.59 -13.05
CA GLU A 34 4.93 10.18 -14.40
C GLU A 34 3.62 10.29 -15.20
N PHE A 35 2.52 9.66 -14.74
CA PHE A 35 1.22 9.83 -15.35
C PHE A 35 0.75 11.32 -15.20
N PRO A 36 0.10 11.92 -16.16
CA PRO A 36 -0.51 11.34 -17.37
C PRO A 36 0.42 11.23 -18.59
N ASN A 37 1.70 11.47 -18.43
CA ASN A 37 2.65 11.55 -19.55
C ASN A 37 3.21 10.17 -19.99
N ILE A 38 2.72 9.07 -19.41
CA ILE A 38 3.15 7.73 -19.82
C ILE A 38 2.26 7.25 -20.97
N PRO A 39 2.82 7.02 -22.16
CA PRO A 39 2.07 6.37 -23.22
C PRO A 39 1.83 4.90 -22.83
N LEU A 40 0.58 4.58 -22.56
CA LEU A 40 0.10 3.24 -22.24
C LEU A 40 -1.01 2.87 -23.22
N SER A 41 -0.93 1.66 -23.75
CA SER A 41 -1.95 1.15 -24.64
C SER A 41 -2.23 -0.31 -24.35
N PHE A 42 -3.49 -0.64 -24.35
CA PHE A 42 -3.99 -2.01 -24.39
C PHE A 42 -4.84 -2.17 -25.64
N LEU A 43 -4.44 -3.07 -26.49
CA LEU A 43 -5.16 -3.42 -27.71
C LEU A 43 -5.64 -4.87 -27.56
N THR A 44 -6.89 -5.10 -27.87
CA THR A 44 -7.46 -6.43 -27.90
C THR A 44 -8.44 -6.57 -29.08
N ASP A 45 -8.39 -7.70 -29.74
CA ASP A 45 -9.35 -8.11 -30.76
C ASP A 45 -9.83 -9.53 -30.49
N GLN A 46 -10.40 -10.21 -31.52
CA GLN A 46 -10.95 -11.57 -31.39
C GLN A 46 -9.85 -12.63 -31.22
N ASN A 47 -8.61 -12.34 -31.57
CA ASN A 47 -7.51 -13.32 -31.64
C ASN A 47 -6.47 -13.12 -30.54
N GLU A 48 -6.14 -11.86 -30.23
CA GLU A 48 -5.02 -11.55 -29.34
C GLU A 48 -5.23 -10.27 -28.56
N SER A 49 -4.41 -10.12 -27.53
CA SER A 49 -4.29 -8.88 -26.75
C SER A 49 -2.85 -8.45 -26.66
N SER A 50 -2.62 -7.16 -26.75
CA SER A 50 -1.27 -6.57 -26.71
C SER A 50 -1.21 -5.41 -25.73
N VAL A 51 -0.10 -5.30 -25.02
CA VAL A 51 0.19 -4.25 -24.04
C VAL A 51 1.43 -3.48 -24.46
N PHE A 52 1.33 -2.17 -24.54
CA PHE A 52 2.45 -1.29 -24.85
C PHE A 52 2.66 -0.28 -23.72
N ILE A 53 3.87 -0.17 -23.24
CA ILE A 53 4.29 0.82 -22.24
C ILE A 53 5.44 1.63 -22.85
N LYS A 54 5.27 2.95 -22.94
CA LYS A 54 6.27 3.84 -23.58
C LYS A 54 6.71 3.36 -24.99
N GLY A 55 5.76 2.80 -25.73
CA GLY A 55 6.01 2.26 -27.07
C GLY A 55 6.68 0.89 -27.13
N VAL A 56 7.02 0.31 -25.98
CA VAL A 56 7.60 -1.04 -25.89
C VAL A 56 6.50 -2.06 -25.72
N ASN A 57 6.52 -3.11 -26.55
CA ASN A 57 5.57 -4.22 -26.41
C ASN A 57 5.92 -5.03 -25.17
N MET A 58 4.96 -5.12 -24.25
CA MET A 58 5.08 -5.81 -22.95
C MET A 58 4.20 -7.08 -22.89
N THR A 59 3.60 -7.50 -23.99
CA THR A 59 2.66 -8.63 -24.03
C THR A 59 3.25 -9.91 -23.43
N GLU A 60 4.53 -10.17 -23.69
CA GLU A 60 5.25 -11.38 -23.27
C GLU A 60 6.03 -11.19 -21.96
N ILE A 61 5.66 -10.18 -21.15
CA ILE A 61 6.34 -9.98 -19.87
C ILE A 61 6.11 -11.18 -18.94
N LYS A 62 7.20 -11.74 -18.40
CA LYS A 62 7.15 -12.90 -17.52
C LYS A 62 7.21 -12.58 -16.05
N VAL A 63 7.73 -11.40 -15.71
CA VAL A 63 7.92 -10.97 -14.32
C VAL A 63 7.48 -9.53 -14.18
N VAL A 64 6.62 -9.30 -13.22
CA VAL A 64 6.20 -7.94 -12.78
C VAL A 64 6.60 -7.75 -11.33
N TRP A 65 7.45 -6.80 -11.08
CA TRP A 65 7.83 -6.43 -9.72
C TRP A 65 7.05 -5.21 -9.25
N TYR A 66 6.03 -5.45 -8.43
CA TYR A 66 5.24 -4.40 -7.78
C TYR A 66 5.94 -4.00 -6.48
N ARG A 67 6.61 -2.84 -6.50
CA ARG A 67 7.52 -2.49 -5.41
C ARG A 67 6.96 -1.39 -4.50
N LYS A 68 7.09 -0.15 -4.85
CA LYS A 68 6.67 1.02 -4.06
C LYS A 68 6.10 2.12 -4.96
N PRO A 69 5.04 1.86 -5.71
CA PRO A 69 4.45 2.88 -6.54
C PRO A 69 3.80 3.96 -5.66
N TYR A 70 4.04 5.22 -6.02
CA TYR A 70 3.27 6.34 -5.54
C TYR A 70 2.27 6.77 -6.61
N PHE A 71 1.03 6.81 -6.26
CA PHE A 71 -0.05 7.25 -7.16
C PHE A 71 -0.38 8.71 -6.85
N LEU A 72 -0.41 9.53 -7.90
CA LEU A 72 -0.76 10.94 -7.76
C LEU A 72 -2.11 11.08 -7.07
N GLN A 73 -2.17 11.99 -6.13
CA GLN A 73 -3.44 12.40 -5.53
C GLN A 73 -4.15 13.39 -6.46
N GLU A 74 -5.45 13.57 -6.24
CA GLU A 74 -6.26 14.46 -7.08
C GLU A 74 -5.65 15.88 -7.20
N GLU A 75 -5.16 16.40 -6.08
CA GLU A 75 -4.58 17.75 -5.99
C GLU A 75 -3.27 17.91 -6.77
N GLU A 76 -2.54 16.81 -6.97
CA GLU A 76 -1.26 16.82 -7.67
C GLU A 76 -1.38 16.77 -9.19
N ILE A 77 -2.59 16.54 -9.73
CA ILE A 77 -2.82 16.46 -11.17
C ILE A 77 -2.75 17.88 -11.77
N PRO A 78 -1.84 18.13 -12.74
CA PRO A 78 -1.55 19.47 -13.24
C PRO A 78 -2.56 19.94 -14.31
N VAL A 79 -3.85 19.97 -13.92
CA VAL A 79 -4.96 20.42 -14.76
C VAL A 79 -5.90 21.33 -13.98
N ALA A 80 -6.87 21.95 -14.66
CA ALA A 80 -7.92 22.73 -14.03
C ALA A 80 -8.64 21.91 -12.96
N LYS A 81 -8.99 22.56 -11.84
CA LYS A 81 -9.54 21.89 -10.65
C LYS A 81 -10.74 20.98 -10.95
N GLU A 82 -11.61 21.45 -11.85
CA GLU A 82 -12.86 20.77 -12.25
C GLU A 82 -12.58 19.44 -12.98
N LEU A 83 -11.41 19.30 -13.59
CA LEU A 83 -11.01 18.10 -14.33
C LEU A 83 -10.18 17.12 -13.51
N ARG A 84 -9.69 17.51 -12.33
CA ARG A 84 -8.78 16.69 -11.51
C ARG A 84 -9.44 15.39 -11.10
N LYS A 85 -10.62 15.47 -10.52
CA LYS A 85 -11.36 14.29 -10.03
C LYS A 85 -11.66 13.27 -11.12
N PRO A 86 -12.30 13.61 -12.26
CA PRO A 86 -12.57 12.63 -13.30
C PRO A 86 -11.30 12.04 -13.91
N ILE A 87 -10.21 12.82 -14.04
CA ILE A 87 -8.92 12.30 -14.51
C ILE A 87 -8.32 11.34 -13.49
N HIS A 88 -8.34 11.70 -12.21
CA HIS A 88 -7.85 10.84 -11.13
C HIS A 88 -8.61 9.50 -11.07
N GLU A 89 -9.94 9.54 -11.16
CA GLU A 89 -10.79 8.34 -11.14
C GLU A 89 -10.50 7.41 -12.33
N ASN A 90 -10.37 7.96 -13.54
CA ASN A 90 -10.00 7.17 -14.73
C ASN A 90 -8.60 6.58 -14.60
N TYR A 91 -7.67 7.35 -14.11
CA TYR A 91 -6.30 6.90 -13.88
C TYR A 91 -6.24 5.78 -12.83
N ALA A 92 -6.91 5.95 -11.70
CA ALA A 92 -6.99 4.93 -10.65
C ALA A 92 -7.64 3.65 -11.14
N ALA A 93 -8.68 3.76 -11.98
CA ALA A 93 -9.31 2.61 -12.63
C ALA A 93 -8.34 1.90 -13.58
N PHE A 94 -7.67 2.67 -14.44
CA PHE A 94 -6.69 2.12 -15.39
C PHE A 94 -5.57 1.35 -14.68
N ILE A 95 -4.99 1.89 -13.62
CA ILE A 95 -3.94 1.22 -12.84
C ILE A 95 -4.47 -0.09 -12.23
N LYS A 96 -5.68 -0.10 -11.71
CA LYS A 96 -6.30 -1.34 -11.19
C LYS A 96 -6.46 -2.38 -12.29
N TRP A 97 -6.88 -1.97 -13.48
CA TRP A 97 -7.04 -2.88 -14.62
C TRP A 97 -5.70 -3.35 -15.17
N ALA A 98 -4.65 -2.51 -15.08
CA ALA A 98 -3.31 -2.88 -15.51
C ALA A 98 -2.78 -4.15 -14.81
N TYR A 99 -3.25 -4.46 -13.61
CA TYR A 99 -2.92 -5.72 -12.94
C TYR A 99 -3.45 -6.96 -13.69
N ALA A 100 -4.53 -6.80 -14.43
CA ALA A 100 -5.09 -7.87 -15.25
C ALA A 100 -4.38 -8.04 -16.60
N LEU A 101 -3.54 -7.08 -17.00
CA LEU A 101 -2.83 -7.12 -18.29
C LEU A 101 -1.74 -8.20 -18.36
N PHE A 102 -1.28 -8.69 -17.20
CA PHE A 102 -0.21 -9.67 -17.11
C PHE A 102 -0.64 -10.90 -16.30
N PRO A 103 -1.67 -11.63 -16.74
CA PRO A 103 -2.27 -12.73 -15.97
C PRO A 103 -1.31 -13.92 -15.78
N ASN A 104 -0.37 -14.09 -16.71
CA ASN A 104 0.59 -15.21 -16.72
C ASN A 104 1.97 -14.82 -16.17
N ALA A 105 2.16 -13.56 -15.76
CA ALA A 105 3.43 -13.12 -15.21
C ALA A 105 3.57 -13.54 -13.74
N LEU A 106 4.80 -13.81 -13.33
CA LEU A 106 5.16 -13.92 -11.92
C LEU A 106 5.12 -12.51 -11.30
N TRP A 107 4.24 -12.30 -10.36
CA TRP A 107 4.17 -11.05 -9.61
C TRP A 107 4.98 -11.11 -8.32
N ILE A 108 5.86 -10.13 -8.13
CA ILE A 108 6.67 -9.95 -6.92
C ILE A 108 6.31 -8.59 -6.30
N SER A 109 5.43 -8.47 -5.34
CA SER A 109 4.39 -9.42 -4.94
C SER A 109 3.10 -9.03 -5.64
N ASP A 110 2.14 -9.98 -5.64
CA ASP A 110 0.81 -9.74 -6.20
C ASP A 110 0.09 -8.59 -5.47
N PRO A 111 -0.34 -7.52 -6.15
CA PRO A 111 -0.94 -6.34 -5.51
C PRO A 111 -2.24 -6.65 -4.78
N TRP A 112 -3.02 -7.65 -5.22
CA TRP A 112 -4.22 -8.08 -4.52
C TRP A 112 -3.89 -8.82 -3.21
N LYS A 113 -2.82 -9.61 -3.21
CA LYS A 113 -2.31 -10.25 -1.99
C LYS A 113 -1.74 -9.21 -1.03
N ILE A 114 -1.04 -8.19 -1.54
CA ILE A 114 -0.56 -7.06 -0.73
C ILE A 114 -1.75 -6.33 -0.09
N LEU A 115 -2.78 -6.00 -0.87
CA LEU A 115 -3.97 -5.30 -0.37
C LEU A 115 -4.64 -6.09 0.76
N LYS A 116 -4.83 -7.40 0.57
CA LYS A 116 -5.37 -8.30 1.60
C LYS A 116 -4.44 -8.37 2.81
N GLY A 117 -3.13 -8.53 2.58
CA GLY A 117 -2.11 -8.63 3.61
C GLY A 117 -1.95 -7.35 4.46
N ASN A 118 -2.27 -6.18 3.90
CA ASN A 118 -2.23 -4.91 4.63
C ASN A 118 -3.39 -4.72 5.61
N SER A 119 -4.45 -5.53 5.51
CA SER A 119 -5.57 -5.49 6.45
C SER A 119 -5.13 -5.96 7.85
N LYS A 120 -5.15 -5.07 8.83
CA LYS A 120 -4.80 -5.41 10.22
C LYS A 120 -5.71 -6.49 10.81
N ILE A 121 -7.00 -6.45 10.46
CA ILE A 121 -7.97 -7.47 10.88
C ILE A 121 -7.57 -8.83 10.31
N TYR A 122 -7.29 -8.89 9.01
CA TYR A 122 -6.86 -10.13 8.36
C TYR A 122 -5.55 -10.67 8.95
N GLN A 123 -4.57 -9.81 9.22
CA GLN A 123 -3.31 -10.20 9.87
C GLN A 123 -3.57 -10.84 11.25
N MET A 124 -4.43 -10.22 12.08
CA MET A 124 -4.76 -10.77 13.40
C MET A 124 -5.50 -12.10 13.32
N GLN A 125 -6.48 -12.22 12.43
CA GLN A 125 -7.20 -13.48 12.22
C GLN A 125 -6.27 -14.60 11.76
N LEU A 126 -5.38 -14.31 10.82
CA LEU A 126 -4.41 -15.28 10.32
C LEU A 126 -3.43 -15.69 11.41
N ALA A 127 -2.89 -14.74 12.16
CA ALA A 127 -1.98 -15.01 13.27
C ALA A 127 -2.64 -15.88 14.36
N GLN A 128 -3.93 -15.62 14.65
CA GLN A 128 -4.69 -16.46 15.59
C GLN A 128 -4.83 -17.90 15.08
N VAL A 129 -5.18 -18.08 13.82
CA VAL A 129 -5.30 -19.41 13.20
C VAL A 129 -3.95 -20.16 13.22
N LEU A 130 -2.85 -19.44 13.04
CA LEU A 130 -1.49 -19.99 13.08
C LEU A 130 -0.95 -20.22 14.51
N GLY A 131 -1.74 -19.92 15.55
CA GLY A 131 -1.38 -20.15 16.96
C GLY A 131 -0.43 -19.12 17.55
N PHE A 132 -0.29 -17.92 16.94
CA PHE A 132 0.47 -16.84 17.55
C PHE A 132 -0.24 -16.28 18.79
N ARG A 133 0.54 -15.92 19.82
CA ARG A 133 0.02 -15.11 20.93
C ARG A 133 -0.24 -13.69 20.40
N LEU A 134 -1.47 -13.25 20.56
CA LEU A 134 -1.87 -11.91 20.18
C LEU A 134 -2.11 -11.05 21.43
N PRO A 135 -1.72 -9.78 21.43
CA PRO A 135 -2.17 -8.84 22.45
C PRO A 135 -3.67 -8.63 22.36
N ALA A 136 -4.32 -8.39 23.48
CA ALA A 136 -5.72 -7.98 23.49
C ALA A 136 -5.90 -6.76 22.60
N THR A 137 -6.86 -6.82 21.68
CA THR A 137 -7.02 -5.80 20.65
C THR A 137 -8.49 -5.49 20.41
N LEU A 138 -8.84 -4.21 20.43
CA LEU A 138 -10.16 -3.70 20.10
C LEU A 138 -10.04 -2.71 18.94
N LEU A 139 -10.82 -2.93 17.89
CA LEU A 139 -11.04 -1.94 16.83
C LEU A 139 -12.46 -1.41 16.98
N THR A 140 -12.59 -0.12 17.23
CA THR A 140 -13.91 0.47 17.48
C THR A 140 -13.98 1.95 17.13
N SER A 141 -15.20 2.40 16.85
CA SER A 141 -15.62 3.81 16.84
C SER A 141 -16.55 4.13 18.02
N GLU A 142 -16.81 3.17 18.91
CA GLU A 142 -17.71 3.32 20.05
C GLU A 142 -16.95 3.74 21.32
N ARG A 143 -17.20 4.95 21.79
CA ARG A 143 -16.55 5.51 22.98
C ARG A 143 -16.66 4.60 24.20
N LYS A 144 -17.87 4.10 24.51
CA LYS A 144 -18.09 3.25 25.70
C LYS A 144 -17.29 1.95 25.66
N ARG A 145 -17.16 1.34 24.48
CA ARG A 145 -16.35 0.13 24.30
C ARG A 145 -14.87 0.43 24.47
N ALA A 146 -14.41 1.56 23.92
CA ALA A 146 -13.01 1.97 24.09
C ALA A 146 -12.69 2.23 25.57
N GLU A 147 -13.52 2.97 26.29
CA GLU A 147 -13.36 3.25 27.73
C GLU A 147 -13.31 1.96 28.57
N SER A 148 -14.24 1.03 28.31
CA SER A 148 -14.27 -0.28 29.00
C SER A 148 -13.00 -1.08 28.72
N PHE A 149 -12.54 -1.14 27.46
CA PHE A 149 -11.34 -1.87 27.07
C PHE A 149 -10.08 -1.27 27.71
N ILE A 150 -9.92 0.06 27.66
CA ILE A 150 -8.78 0.76 28.26
C ILE A 150 -8.75 0.55 29.78
N SER A 151 -9.93 0.54 30.43
CA SER A 151 -10.00 0.33 31.88
C SER A 151 -9.66 -1.09 32.31
N SER A 152 -9.79 -2.07 31.42
CA SER A 152 -9.51 -3.49 31.69
C SER A 152 -8.04 -3.88 31.60
N LEU A 153 -7.16 -2.98 31.15
CA LEU A 153 -5.74 -3.23 30.91
C LEU A 153 -4.87 -2.21 31.67
N ASP A 154 -3.63 -2.61 31.97
CA ASP A 154 -2.65 -1.73 32.64
C ASP A 154 -2.16 -0.63 31.72
N GLU A 155 -1.72 -0.99 30.53
CA GLU A 155 -1.23 -0.08 29.51
C GLU A 155 -1.84 -0.41 28.14
N VAL A 156 -2.28 0.63 27.44
CA VAL A 156 -2.89 0.52 26.12
C VAL A 156 -2.18 1.44 25.13
N VAL A 157 -1.93 0.94 23.94
CA VAL A 157 -1.51 1.75 22.81
C VAL A 157 -2.68 2.00 21.87
N VAL A 158 -2.73 3.19 21.31
CA VAL A 158 -3.69 3.56 20.28
C VAL A 158 -2.96 3.79 18.96
N LYS A 159 -3.60 3.36 17.88
CA LYS A 159 -3.08 3.56 16.53
C LYS A 159 -4.21 3.67 15.51
N PRO A 160 -4.06 4.50 14.48
CA PRO A 160 -5.00 4.54 13.37
C PRO A 160 -4.91 3.25 12.54
N LEU A 161 -5.96 2.96 11.79
CA LEU A 161 -5.97 1.87 10.81
C LEU A 161 -4.94 2.10 9.70
N ILE A 162 -4.86 3.36 9.25
CA ILE A 162 -3.89 3.85 8.28
C ILE A 162 -3.27 5.11 8.90
N PRO A 163 -1.94 5.22 8.98
CA PRO A 163 -1.31 6.43 9.46
C PRO A 163 -1.75 7.62 8.61
N PRO A 164 -2.43 8.62 9.19
CA PRO A 164 -2.84 9.79 8.45
C PRO A 164 -1.62 10.64 8.04
N ALA A 165 -1.62 11.16 6.84
CA ALA A 165 -0.74 12.25 6.42
C ALA A 165 -1.53 13.55 6.54
N ILE A 166 -1.31 14.30 7.60
CA ILE A 166 -1.97 15.59 7.86
C ILE A 166 -1.00 16.68 7.43
N LEU A 167 -1.40 17.50 6.46
CA LEU A 167 -0.64 18.68 6.08
C LEU A 167 -1.07 19.84 6.99
N GLU A 168 -0.16 20.32 7.82
CA GLU A 168 -0.35 21.47 8.69
C GLU A 168 0.86 22.39 8.55
N ASP A 169 0.64 23.64 8.21
CA ASP A 169 1.67 24.66 8.00
C ASP A 169 2.82 24.19 7.08
N GLU A 170 2.47 23.62 5.93
CA GLU A 170 3.40 23.05 4.93
C GLU A 170 4.24 21.87 5.44
N THR A 171 3.96 21.37 6.66
CA THR A 171 4.63 20.20 7.23
C THR A 171 3.70 18.99 7.29
N PHE A 172 4.22 17.82 6.90
CA PHE A 172 3.47 16.58 7.06
C PHE A 172 3.59 16.09 8.50
N LYS A 173 2.44 16.03 9.19
CA LYS A 173 2.31 15.36 10.48
C LYS A 173 1.66 14.00 10.27
N THR A 174 2.11 13.00 11.03
CA THR A 174 1.48 11.67 11.04
C THR A 174 1.24 11.22 12.48
N MET A 175 0.20 10.45 12.67
CA MET A 175 -0.07 9.83 13.97
C MET A 175 0.61 8.47 14.01
N TYR A 176 1.54 8.32 14.95
CA TYR A 176 2.17 7.04 15.26
C TYR A 176 1.40 6.28 16.35
N THR A 177 1.81 5.05 16.61
CA THR A 177 1.37 4.31 17.79
C THR A 177 1.74 5.08 19.05
N THR A 178 0.75 5.42 19.87
CA THR A 178 0.91 6.23 21.07
C THR A 178 0.44 5.44 22.28
N VAL A 179 1.21 5.46 23.36
CA VAL A 179 0.78 4.91 24.64
C VAL A 179 -0.25 5.86 25.25
N LEU A 180 -1.43 5.31 25.56
CA LEU A 180 -2.48 6.07 26.25
C LEU A 180 -2.22 6.08 27.75
N LYS A 181 -2.16 7.26 28.31
CA LYS A 181 -2.24 7.46 29.74
C LYS A 181 -3.72 7.66 30.12
N LYS A 182 -4.18 7.00 31.17
CA LYS A 182 -5.59 7.06 31.59
C LYS A 182 -6.05 8.48 31.92
N GLU A 183 -5.12 9.30 32.41
CA GLU A 183 -5.33 10.71 32.73
C GLU A 183 -5.49 11.62 31.50
N ASP A 184 -4.90 11.25 30.37
CA ASP A 184 -4.89 12.05 29.12
C ASP A 184 -5.91 11.53 28.10
N LEU A 185 -6.90 10.73 28.54
CA LEU A 185 -7.84 10.07 27.67
C LEU A 185 -8.79 11.06 26.98
N ASN A 186 -8.48 11.39 25.75
CA ASN A 186 -9.37 12.11 24.86
C ASN A 186 -9.83 11.19 23.73
N LEU A 187 -11.11 10.88 23.70
CA LEU A 187 -11.77 10.06 22.68
C LEU A 187 -12.72 10.89 21.79
N ASP A 188 -12.54 12.21 21.77
CA ASP A 188 -13.34 13.07 20.90
C ASP A 188 -13.03 12.74 19.43
N GLY A 189 -14.07 12.69 18.62
CA GLY A 189 -13.93 12.30 17.20
C GLY A 189 -13.79 10.80 16.92
N LEU A 190 -13.73 9.93 17.94
CA LEU A 190 -13.65 8.47 17.73
C LEU A 190 -14.81 7.93 16.88
N ASN A 191 -16.00 8.53 17.00
CA ASN A 191 -17.17 8.19 16.19
C ASN A 191 -17.02 8.53 14.70
N LEU A 192 -16.10 9.41 14.35
CA LEU A 192 -15.80 9.81 12.96
C LEU A 192 -14.75 8.90 12.31
N SER A 193 -13.84 8.36 13.12
CA SER A 193 -12.74 7.53 12.64
C SER A 193 -12.46 6.39 13.61
N PRO A 194 -12.74 5.13 13.24
CA PRO A 194 -12.43 3.99 14.09
C PRO A 194 -10.93 3.87 14.33
N MET A 195 -10.55 3.52 15.56
CA MET A 195 -9.16 3.37 15.99
C MET A 195 -8.90 1.96 16.52
N ILE A 196 -7.66 1.55 16.52
CA ILE A 196 -7.18 0.33 17.14
C ILE A 196 -6.66 0.68 18.54
N PHE A 197 -7.24 0.06 19.56
CA PHE A 197 -6.74 0.03 20.93
C PHE A 197 -6.13 -1.35 21.18
N GLN A 198 -4.95 -1.40 21.74
CA GLN A 198 -4.26 -2.67 21.90
C GLN A 198 -3.46 -2.68 23.20
N GLU A 199 -3.46 -3.83 23.88
CA GLU A 199 -2.57 -4.09 24.99
C GLU A 199 -1.14 -3.75 24.63
N LYS A 200 -0.45 -2.97 25.44
CA LYS A 200 0.97 -2.69 25.27
C LYS A 200 1.78 -3.93 25.60
N ILE A 201 2.63 -4.34 24.69
CA ILE A 201 3.58 -5.43 24.91
C ILE A 201 4.98 -4.85 25.08
N ASP A 202 5.63 -5.20 26.18
CA ASP A 202 7.05 -4.89 26.36
C ASP A 202 7.89 -5.96 25.66
N GLY A 203 8.81 -5.54 24.82
CA GLY A 203 9.65 -6.41 24.03
C GLY A 203 10.48 -5.68 23.00
N ILE A 204 11.19 -6.46 22.20
CA ILE A 204 11.97 -5.95 21.07
C ILE A 204 11.21 -6.16 19.77
N ASP A 205 11.25 -5.17 18.90
CA ASP A 205 10.68 -5.29 17.56
C ASP A 205 11.56 -6.20 16.69
N ILE A 206 10.94 -7.21 16.08
CA ILE A 206 11.61 -8.13 15.17
C ILE A 206 11.00 -7.98 13.78
N ARG A 207 11.82 -7.66 12.80
CA ARG A 207 11.42 -7.70 11.40
C ARG A 207 11.82 -9.03 10.76
N VAL A 208 10.83 -9.77 10.29
CA VAL A 208 11.04 -11.02 9.54
C VAL A 208 10.81 -10.76 8.07
N THR A 209 11.79 -11.14 7.25
CA THR A 209 11.64 -11.12 5.78
C THR A 209 11.57 -12.56 5.29
N VAL A 210 10.48 -12.87 4.60
CA VAL A 210 10.27 -14.19 3.99
C VAL A 210 10.39 -14.03 2.48
N VAL A 211 11.23 -14.85 1.88
CA VAL A 211 11.38 -14.95 0.43
C VAL A 211 10.95 -16.35 0.04
N ASP A 212 9.96 -16.44 -0.83
CA ASP A 212 9.49 -17.70 -1.37
C ASP A 212 10.55 -18.33 -2.29
N LYS A 213 10.55 -19.68 -2.33
CA LYS A 213 11.49 -20.45 -3.16
C LYS A 213 10.91 -20.72 -4.53
#